data_9050d429e9a7e6b21fe4f328ba888886
#
_entry.id   9050d429e9a7e6b21fe4f328ba888886
#
_cell.length_a   1.000
_cell.length_b   1.000
_cell.length_c   1.000
_cell.angle_alpha   90.00
_cell.angle_beta   90.00
_cell.angle_gamma   90.00
#
_symmetry.space_group_name_H-M   'P 1'
#
loop_
_entity.id
_entity.type
_entity.pdbx_description
1 polymer ?
#
loop_
_entity_poly.entity_id
_entity_poly.type
_entity_poly.pdbx_seq_one_letter_code
_entity_poly.pdbx_strand_id
1 'polypeptide(L)'
;MPWIPNDYKNTIVAYSFSKSLSLPGDRIGYLALRSEVEDFENIVAAVAVATRITGFINASGLQQLVCAKCCDETVDISFYDKNRKRLYDALTAYGYEMPKPEGAFYLFMKTPTENDLEFVEKIKEHRILLTPGSGFGCPGYVRIAYCVAPETIEGALPGFKAMMEY
;
A
#
# COMPACT_ATOMS: atom_id res chain seq x y z
N MET A 1 -16.53 -2.66 -0.37
CA MET A 1 -16.38 -1.29 0.18
C MET A 1 -17.64 -0.51 -0.18
N PRO A 2 -18.30 0.16 0.75
CA PRO A 2 -19.50 0.96 0.43
C PRO A 2 -19.13 2.11 -0.51
N TRP A 3 -20.03 2.44 -1.42
CA TRP A 3 -19.86 3.55 -2.36
C TRP A 3 -20.40 4.83 -1.72
N ILE A 4 -19.57 5.54 -0.99
CA ILE A 4 -19.93 6.74 -0.21
C ILE A 4 -20.73 7.79 -0.99
N PRO A 5 -20.51 8.03 -2.31
CA PRO A 5 -21.33 8.99 -3.06
C PRO A 5 -22.83 8.68 -3.09
N ASN A 6 -23.26 7.46 -2.76
CA ASN A 6 -24.69 7.14 -2.65
C ASN A 6 -25.31 7.69 -1.36
N ASP A 7 -24.50 7.81 -0.30
CA ASP A 7 -24.96 8.23 1.03
C ASP A 7 -24.71 9.72 1.26
N TYR A 8 -23.64 10.26 0.68
CA TYR A 8 -23.26 11.66 0.79
C TYR A 8 -22.86 12.24 -0.56
N LYS A 9 -23.69 13.14 -1.11
CA LYS A 9 -23.51 13.70 -2.45
C LYS A 9 -22.20 14.48 -2.62
N ASN A 10 -21.77 15.25 -1.60
CA ASN A 10 -20.58 16.08 -1.66
C ASN A 10 -19.31 15.25 -1.42
N THR A 11 -19.08 14.27 -2.28
CA THR A 11 -17.97 13.31 -2.18
C THR A 11 -17.12 13.34 -3.45
N ILE A 12 -15.81 13.36 -3.27
CA ILE A 12 -14.81 13.10 -4.34
C ILE A 12 -14.16 11.75 -4.02
N VAL A 13 -14.24 10.81 -4.94
CA VAL A 13 -13.58 9.51 -4.84
C VAL A 13 -12.26 9.57 -5.58
N ALA A 14 -11.16 9.30 -4.89
CA ALA A 14 -9.85 9.09 -5.50
C ALA A 14 -9.57 7.58 -5.58
N TYR A 15 -9.34 7.07 -6.77
CA TYR A 15 -9.04 5.67 -7.02
C TYR A 15 -7.69 5.51 -7.71
N SER A 16 -6.98 4.44 -7.40
CA SER A 16 -5.69 4.11 -7.99
C SER A 16 -5.67 2.66 -8.48
N PHE A 17 -5.20 2.43 -9.69
CA PHE A 17 -4.98 1.10 -10.25
C PHE A 17 -3.70 0.42 -9.75
N SER A 18 -2.90 1.11 -8.92
CA SER A 18 -1.66 0.58 -8.36
C SER A 18 -1.84 -0.75 -7.62
N LYS A 19 -3.01 -0.99 -7.03
CA LYS A 19 -3.30 -2.20 -6.23
C LYS A 19 -4.18 -3.19 -6.98
N SER A 20 -5.33 -2.74 -7.49
CA SER A 20 -6.31 -3.60 -8.14
C SER A 20 -5.78 -4.29 -9.40
N LEU A 21 -4.94 -3.62 -10.18
CA LEU A 21 -4.33 -4.14 -11.40
C LEU A 21 -2.82 -4.41 -11.27
N SER A 22 -2.24 -4.24 -10.07
CA SER A 22 -0.79 -4.37 -9.84
C SER A 22 0.06 -3.47 -10.75
N LEU A 23 -0.39 -2.23 -10.98
CA LEU A 23 0.25 -1.23 -11.84
C LEU A 23 0.80 -0.02 -11.05
N PRO A 24 1.63 -0.22 -9.99
CA PRO A 24 2.12 0.91 -9.20
C PRO A 24 3.11 1.78 -9.97
N GLY A 25 3.84 1.22 -10.93
CA GLY A 25 4.82 1.92 -11.78
C GLY A 25 4.18 2.79 -12.85
N ASP A 26 2.97 2.47 -13.30
CA ASP A 26 2.28 3.16 -14.38
C ASP A 26 1.64 4.49 -13.96
N ARG A 27 1.60 4.79 -12.67
CA ARG A 27 1.13 6.05 -12.08
C ARG A 27 -0.25 6.47 -12.60
N ILE A 28 -1.22 5.57 -12.56
CA ILE A 28 -2.56 5.80 -13.10
C ILE A 28 -3.65 5.58 -12.05
N GLY A 29 -4.61 6.47 -12.05
CA GLY A 29 -5.81 6.48 -11.23
C GLY A 29 -6.81 7.47 -11.78
N TYR A 30 -7.90 7.69 -11.07
CA TYR A 30 -8.91 8.67 -11.44
C TYR A 30 -9.54 9.33 -10.22
N LEU A 31 -10.13 10.50 -10.45
CA LEU A 31 -11.07 11.12 -9.54
C LEU A 31 -12.48 10.96 -10.10
N ALA A 32 -13.42 10.59 -9.26
CA ALA A 32 -14.83 10.50 -9.62
C ALA A 32 -15.66 11.33 -8.64
N LEU A 33 -16.58 12.12 -9.20
CA LEU A 33 -17.58 12.88 -8.45
C LEU A 33 -18.90 12.87 -9.23
N ARG A 34 -20.00 12.99 -8.51
CA ARG A 34 -21.32 13.07 -9.13
C ARG A 34 -21.59 14.48 -9.64
N SER A 35 -22.42 14.63 -10.67
CA SER A 35 -22.82 15.92 -11.20
C SER A 35 -23.63 16.76 -10.19
N GLU A 36 -24.21 16.10 -9.19
CA GLU A 36 -25.01 16.74 -8.13
C GLU A 36 -24.17 17.28 -6.95
N VAL A 37 -22.83 17.12 -7.02
CA VAL A 37 -21.92 17.72 -6.04
C VAL A 37 -22.10 19.23 -6.07
N GLU A 38 -22.18 19.84 -4.89
CA GLU A 38 -22.24 21.28 -4.77
C GLU A 38 -21.01 21.93 -5.39
N ASP A 39 -21.20 22.98 -6.19
CA ASP A 39 -20.15 23.70 -6.88
C ASP A 39 -19.36 22.84 -7.91
N PHE A 40 -20.03 21.88 -8.54
CA PHE A 40 -19.43 20.87 -9.43
C PHE A 40 -18.47 21.47 -10.47
N GLU A 41 -18.88 22.48 -11.22
CA GLU A 41 -18.08 23.08 -12.30
C GLU A 41 -16.77 23.69 -11.78
N ASN A 42 -16.81 24.38 -10.63
CA ASN A 42 -15.62 24.96 -10.04
C ASN A 42 -14.68 23.88 -9.48
N ILE A 43 -15.25 22.80 -8.92
CA ILE A 43 -14.43 21.65 -8.47
C ILE A 43 -13.72 20.99 -9.64
N VAL A 44 -14.42 20.74 -10.76
CA VAL A 44 -13.82 20.16 -11.97
C VAL A 44 -12.72 21.08 -12.50
N ALA A 45 -12.96 22.38 -12.58
CA ALA A 45 -11.97 23.37 -13.01
C ALA A 45 -10.74 23.40 -12.07
N ALA A 46 -10.98 23.37 -10.76
CA ALA A 46 -9.90 23.34 -9.76
C ALA A 46 -9.05 22.07 -9.86
N VAL A 47 -9.68 20.89 -10.07
CA VAL A 47 -8.96 19.62 -10.29
C VAL A 47 -8.10 19.68 -11.55
N ALA A 48 -8.61 20.25 -12.66
CA ALA A 48 -7.86 20.42 -13.89
C ALA A 48 -6.64 21.34 -13.70
N VAL A 49 -6.77 22.42 -12.94
CA VAL A 49 -5.66 23.33 -12.59
C VAL A 49 -4.65 22.59 -11.68
N ALA A 50 -5.12 21.92 -10.63
CA ALA A 50 -4.27 21.18 -9.69
C ALA A 50 -3.43 20.11 -10.40
N THR A 51 -4.01 19.35 -11.34
CA THR A 51 -3.30 18.33 -12.14
C THR A 51 -2.16 18.95 -12.94
N ARG A 52 -2.36 20.13 -13.51
CA ARG A 52 -1.33 20.86 -14.28
C ARG A 52 -0.22 21.37 -13.37
N ILE A 53 -0.56 21.97 -12.23
CA ILE A 53 0.41 22.51 -11.27
C ILE A 53 1.31 21.41 -10.70
N THR A 54 0.79 20.21 -10.47
CA THR A 54 1.58 19.06 -10.01
C THR A 54 2.51 18.49 -11.10
N GLY A 55 2.44 19.00 -12.33
CA GLY A 55 3.35 18.64 -13.43
C GLY A 55 2.96 17.39 -14.22
N PHE A 56 1.87 16.71 -13.87
CA PHE A 56 1.50 15.44 -14.49
C PHE A 56 0.41 15.58 -15.58
N ILE A 57 -0.23 16.67 -15.71
CA ILE A 57 -1.34 17.01 -16.62
C ILE A 57 -2.36 15.88 -16.81
N ASN A 58 -1.94 14.73 -17.36
CA ASN A 58 -2.75 13.51 -17.54
C ASN A 58 -1.90 12.25 -17.38
N ALA A 59 -2.53 11.12 -17.10
CA ALA A 59 -1.91 9.81 -17.22
C ALA A 59 -1.58 9.53 -18.70
N SER A 60 -0.55 8.70 -18.96
CA SER A 60 -0.18 8.27 -20.30
C SER A 60 -1.38 7.68 -21.05
N GLY A 61 -1.58 8.07 -22.33
CA GLY A 61 -2.68 7.55 -23.15
C GLY A 61 -2.64 6.04 -23.33
N LEU A 62 -1.45 5.43 -23.42
CA LEU A 62 -1.31 3.98 -23.46
C LEU A 62 -1.86 3.34 -22.20
N GLN A 63 -1.50 3.85 -21.02
CA GLN A 63 -1.97 3.32 -19.74
C GLN A 63 -3.49 3.49 -19.55
N GLN A 64 -4.05 4.59 -20.03
CA GLN A 64 -5.51 4.77 -20.03
C GLN A 64 -6.21 3.68 -20.85
N LEU A 65 -5.68 3.35 -22.04
CA LEU A 65 -6.23 2.28 -22.88
C LEU A 65 -6.08 0.89 -22.26
N VAL A 66 -4.95 0.62 -21.60
CA VAL A 66 -4.72 -0.63 -20.86
C VAL A 66 -5.72 -0.75 -19.71
N CYS A 67 -5.85 0.27 -18.87
CA CYS A 67 -6.80 0.26 -17.75
C CYS A 67 -8.25 0.13 -18.24
N ALA A 68 -8.63 0.77 -19.35
CA ALA A 68 -9.97 0.65 -19.91
C ALA A 68 -10.29 -0.78 -20.37
N LYS A 69 -9.28 -1.53 -20.85
CA LYS A 69 -9.45 -2.94 -21.25
C LYS A 69 -9.43 -3.93 -20.08
N CYS A 70 -8.78 -3.57 -18.98
CA CYS A 70 -8.57 -4.42 -17.82
C CYS A 70 -9.38 -3.98 -16.60
N CYS A 71 -10.36 -3.07 -16.75
CA CYS A 71 -11.08 -2.51 -15.61
C CYS A 71 -11.88 -3.55 -14.81
N ASP A 72 -12.27 -4.66 -15.43
CA ASP A 72 -12.98 -5.78 -14.81
C ASP A 72 -12.06 -6.91 -14.32
N GLU A 73 -10.74 -6.76 -14.55
CA GLU A 73 -9.75 -7.74 -14.11
C GLU A 73 -9.28 -7.46 -12.68
N THR A 74 -8.77 -8.49 -12.04
CA THR A 74 -8.18 -8.39 -10.69
C THR A 74 -6.88 -9.19 -10.62
N VAL A 75 -6.02 -8.81 -9.67
CA VAL A 75 -4.81 -9.58 -9.35
C VAL A 75 -5.16 -10.91 -8.68
N ASP A 76 -4.25 -11.88 -8.75
CA ASP A 76 -4.39 -13.13 -7.99
C ASP A 76 -4.23 -12.86 -6.48
N ILE A 77 -5.36 -12.68 -5.81
CA ILE A 77 -5.42 -12.44 -4.36
C ILE A 77 -4.84 -13.63 -3.57
N SER A 78 -4.94 -14.87 -4.12
CA SER A 78 -4.45 -16.06 -3.44
C SER A 78 -2.94 -16.05 -3.28
N PHE A 79 -2.20 -15.47 -4.23
CA PHE A 79 -0.77 -15.26 -4.14
C PHE A 79 -0.40 -14.38 -2.93
N TYR A 80 -1.06 -13.23 -2.80
CA TYR A 80 -0.82 -12.31 -1.67
C TYR A 80 -1.24 -12.92 -0.34
N ASP A 81 -2.34 -13.67 -0.30
CA ASP A 81 -2.83 -14.31 0.93
C ASP A 81 -1.88 -15.41 1.44
N LYS A 82 -1.26 -16.19 0.56
CA LYS A 82 -0.23 -17.16 0.91
C LYS A 82 0.98 -16.48 1.55
N ASN A 83 1.48 -15.42 0.91
CA ASN A 83 2.60 -14.63 1.43
C ASN A 83 2.27 -14.00 2.79
N ARG A 84 1.08 -13.41 2.91
CA ARG A 84 0.58 -12.82 4.14
C ARG A 84 0.59 -13.82 5.30
N LYS A 85 -0.05 -14.98 5.09
CA LYS A 85 -0.12 -16.04 6.09
C LYS A 85 1.28 -16.50 6.50
N ARG A 86 2.11 -16.82 5.51
CA ARG A 86 3.47 -17.33 5.75
C ARG A 86 4.31 -16.36 6.59
N LEU A 87 4.30 -15.09 6.23
CA LEU A 87 5.07 -14.06 6.93
C LEU A 87 4.48 -13.78 8.32
N TYR A 88 3.16 -13.58 8.41
CA TYR A 88 2.48 -13.30 9.67
C TYR A 88 2.69 -14.43 10.69
N ASP A 89 2.46 -15.68 10.29
CA ASP A 89 2.55 -16.84 11.19
C ASP A 89 4.00 -17.02 11.69
N ALA A 90 4.99 -16.83 10.81
CA ALA A 90 6.40 -16.95 11.20
C ALA A 90 6.81 -15.84 12.18
N LEU A 91 6.50 -14.58 11.88
CA LEU A 91 6.87 -13.45 12.73
C LEU A 91 6.18 -13.53 14.10
N THR A 92 4.90 -13.91 14.12
CA THR A 92 4.18 -14.13 15.38
C THR A 92 4.81 -15.27 16.20
N ALA A 93 5.23 -16.37 15.55
CA ALA A 93 5.93 -17.47 16.21
C ALA A 93 7.29 -17.06 16.77
N TYR A 94 7.96 -16.06 16.19
CA TYR A 94 9.19 -15.48 16.72
C TYR A 94 8.96 -14.49 17.88
N GLY A 95 7.70 -14.13 18.17
CA GLY A 95 7.35 -13.23 19.26
C GLY A 95 7.10 -11.77 18.85
N TYR A 96 7.08 -11.46 17.56
CA TYR A 96 6.72 -10.12 17.12
C TYR A 96 5.23 -9.82 17.31
N GLU A 97 4.93 -8.61 17.75
CA GLU A 97 3.56 -8.11 17.92
C GLU A 97 3.10 -7.31 16.70
N MET A 98 1.94 -7.66 16.17
CA MET A 98 1.31 -6.94 15.07
C MET A 98 -0.17 -7.27 14.94
N PRO A 99 -1.03 -6.35 14.47
CA PRO A 99 -2.38 -6.69 14.09
C PRO A 99 -2.36 -7.64 12.88
N LYS A 100 -3.28 -8.61 12.87
CA LYS A 100 -3.45 -9.48 11.71
C LYS A 100 -4.06 -8.67 10.56
N PRO A 101 -3.38 -8.54 9.41
CA PRO A 101 -3.94 -7.77 8.31
C PRO A 101 -5.08 -8.53 7.63
N GLU A 102 -6.17 -7.85 7.35
CA GLU A 102 -7.35 -8.41 6.66
C GLU A 102 -7.39 -8.01 5.18
N GLY A 103 -6.45 -7.18 4.73
CA GLY A 103 -6.38 -6.72 3.35
C GLY A 103 -5.08 -6.03 3.00
N ALA A 104 -5.01 -5.49 1.79
CA ALA A 104 -3.82 -4.88 1.19
C ALA A 104 -2.65 -5.86 1.09
N PHE A 105 -1.41 -5.40 1.23
CA PHE A 105 -0.20 -6.23 1.15
C PHE A 105 0.93 -5.72 2.07
N TYR A 106 0.55 -5.14 3.21
CA TYR A 106 1.47 -4.69 4.22
C TYR A 106 1.16 -5.30 5.58
N LEU A 107 2.21 -5.69 6.31
CA LEU A 107 2.19 -5.88 7.75
C LEU A 107 2.68 -4.59 8.42
N PHE A 108 2.10 -4.24 9.55
CA PHE A 108 2.56 -3.16 10.39
C PHE A 108 2.95 -3.76 11.75
N MET A 109 4.25 -3.94 11.95
CA MET A 109 4.82 -4.73 13.04
C MET A 109 5.46 -3.81 14.07
N LYS A 110 5.21 -4.04 15.35
CA LYS A 110 5.92 -3.38 16.44
C LYS A 110 7.35 -3.87 16.48
N THR A 111 8.29 -2.95 16.64
CA THR A 111 9.71 -3.29 16.81
C THR A 111 9.98 -3.78 18.23
N PRO A 112 10.96 -4.69 18.44
CA PRO A 112 11.36 -5.13 19.76
C PRO A 112 11.91 -4.00 20.65
N THR A 113 12.42 -2.95 20.04
CA THR A 113 12.91 -1.72 20.67
C THR A 113 11.99 -0.55 20.34
N GLU A 114 11.98 0.49 21.16
CA GLU A 114 11.18 1.70 20.90
C GLU A 114 11.70 2.53 19.71
N ASN A 115 12.96 2.31 19.31
CA ASN A 115 13.60 3.04 18.20
C ASN A 115 13.49 2.23 16.89
N ASP A 116 12.45 2.52 16.12
CA ASP A 116 12.21 1.89 14.82
C ASP A 116 13.31 2.21 13.77
N LEU A 117 13.93 3.37 13.84
CA LEU A 117 15.03 3.75 12.95
C LEU A 117 16.28 2.88 13.20
N GLU A 118 16.64 2.68 14.47
CA GLU A 118 17.74 1.81 14.85
C GLU A 118 17.49 0.36 14.44
N PHE A 119 16.27 -0.13 14.67
CA PHE A 119 15.87 -1.46 14.24
C PHE A 119 15.98 -1.63 12.72
N VAL A 120 15.52 -0.65 11.94
CA VAL A 120 15.60 -0.67 10.46
C VAL A 120 17.06 -0.66 9.99
N GLU A 121 17.95 0.10 10.62
CA GLU A 121 19.37 0.07 10.27
C GLU A 121 20.03 -1.27 10.60
N LYS A 122 19.75 -1.83 11.76
CA LYS A 122 20.35 -3.09 12.22
C LYS A 122 19.91 -4.29 11.38
N ILE A 123 18.62 -4.37 11.02
CA ILE A 123 18.10 -5.49 10.24
C ILE A 123 18.66 -5.52 8.80
N LYS A 124 19.21 -4.42 8.30
CA LYS A 124 19.92 -4.38 7.00
C LYS A 124 21.13 -5.31 6.96
N GLU A 125 21.76 -5.60 8.10
CA GLU A 125 22.85 -6.57 8.19
C GLU A 125 22.40 -7.97 7.73
N HIS A 126 21.10 -8.26 7.89
CA HIS A 126 20.45 -9.47 7.38
C HIS A 126 19.88 -9.32 5.96
N ARG A 127 20.21 -8.22 5.23
CA ARG A 127 19.72 -7.89 3.88
C ARG A 127 18.20 -7.72 3.81
N ILE A 128 17.59 -7.26 4.89
CA ILE A 128 16.17 -6.98 4.97
C ILE A 128 15.97 -5.46 4.95
N LEU A 129 15.12 -4.98 4.03
CA LEU A 129 14.78 -3.58 3.90
C LEU A 129 13.35 -3.36 4.37
N LEU A 130 13.17 -2.52 5.39
CA LEU A 130 11.88 -2.17 5.98
C LEU A 130 11.65 -0.66 5.91
N THR A 131 10.41 -0.25 6.05
CA THR A 131 10.07 1.17 6.17
C THR A 131 9.76 1.48 7.62
N PRO A 132 10.47 2.45 8.26
CA PRO A 132 10.22 2.82 9.65
C PRO A 132 8.83 3.44 9.81
N GLY A 133 8.17 3.14 10.92
CA GLY A 133 6.83 3.63 11.25
C GLY A 133 6.81 5.10 11.61
N SER A 134 7.93 5.64 12.11
CA SER A 134 8.09 7.08 12.37
C SER A 134 7.81 7.94 11.13
N GLY A 135 8.11 7.46 9.92
CA GLY A 135 7.73 8.09 8.67
C GLY A 135 6.21 8.16 8.41
N PHE A 136 5.42 7.42 9.18
CA PHE A 136 3.95 7.40 9.16
C PHE A 136 3.34 7.95 10.46
N GLY A 137 4.12 8.62 11.29
CA GLY A 137 3.66 9.11 12.60
C GLY A 137 3.49 8.02 13.67
N CYS A 138 4.09 6.85 13.48
CA CYS A 138 4.01 5.69 14.38
C CYS A 138 5.41 5.17 14.77
N PRO A 139 6.17 5.91 15.59
CA PRO A 139 7.47 5.43 16.07
C PRO A 139 7.34 4.12 16.84
N GLY A 140 8.37 3.29 16.81
CA GLY A 140 8.37 1.96 17.42
C GLY A 140 7.66 0.89 16.58
N TYR A 141 7.37 1.18 15.30
CA TYR A 141 6.78 0.23 14.34
C TYR A 141 7.58 0.21 13.04
N VAL A 142 7.37 -0.85 12.24
CA VAL A 142 7.88 -0.95 10.88
C VAL A 142 6.80 -1.49 9.95
N ARG A 143 6.82 -1.00 8.70
CA ARG A 143 5.98 -1.52 7.63
C ARG A 143 6.76 -2.53 6.80
N ILE A 144 6.20 -3.71 6.61
CA ILE A 144 6.74 -4.81 5.83
C ILE A 144 5.81 -5.06 4.65
N ALA A 145 6.34 -5.06 3.41
CA ALA A 145 5.58 -5.42 2.22
C ALA A 145 5.68 -6.94 2.00
N TYR A 146 4.56 -7.60 1.71
CA TYR A 146 4.54 -9.01 1.32
C TYR A 146 4.12 -9.25 -0.15
N CYS A 147 4.10 -8.19 -0.96
CA CYS A 147 3.93 -8.26 -2.40
C CYS A 147 5.27 -8.54 -3.11
N VAL A 148 5.95 -9.57 -2.67
CA VAL A 148 7.28 -10.00 -3.14
C VAL A 148 7.24 -11.48 -3.50
N ALA A 149 8.30 -11.98 -4.14
CA ALA A 149 8.39 -13.42 -4.41
C ALA A 149 8.42 -14.23 -3.09
N PRO A 150 7.80 -15.42 -3.03
CA PRO A 150 7.80 -16.26 -1.83
C PRO A 150 9.20 -16.53 -1.29
N GLU A 151 10.18 -16.73 -2.17
CA GLU A 151 11.58 -16.96 -1.83
C GLU A 151 12.21 -15.79 -1.08
N THR A 152 11.76 -14.56 -1.35
CA THR A 152 12.21 -13.36 -0.62
C THR A 152 11.73 -13.41 0.83
N ILE A 153 10.50 -13.86 1.05
CA ILE A 153 9.96 -14.05 2.40
C ILE A 153 10.76 -15.11 3.14
N GLU A 154 10.93 -16.31 2.53
CA GLU A 154 11.67 -17.39 3.16
C GLU A 154 13.12 -16.99 3.48
N GLY A 155 13.77 -16.27 2.58
CA GLY A 155 15.12 -15.75 2.78
C GLY A 155 15.24 -14.71 3.91
N ALA A 156 14.17 -13.99 4.21
CA ALA A 156 14.15 -12.97 5.27
C ALA A 156 13.89 -13.56 6.67
N LEU A 157 13.19 -14.70 6.78
CA LEU A 157 12.78 -15.26 8.07
C LEU A 157 13.92 -15.51 9.06
N PRO A 158 15.09 -16.06 8.65
CA PRO A 158 16.23 -16.24 9.55
C PRO A 158 16.73 -14.93 10.17
N GLY A 159 16.75 -13.84 9.37
CA GLY A 159 17.15 -12.52 9.85
C GLY A 159 16.18 -11.95 10.87
N PHE A 160 14.87 -12.07 10.64
CA PHE A 160 13.88 -11.68 11.65
C PHE A 160 14.03 -12.47 12.93
N LYS A 161 14.26 -13.79 12.85
CA LYS A 161 14.47 -14.62 14.03
C LYS A 161 15.69 -14.15 14.83
N ALA A 162 16.82 -13.91 14.17
CA ALA A 162 18.06 -13.45 14.81
C ALA A 162 17.85 -12.10 15.53
N MET A 163 17.03 -11.20 14.99
CA MET A 163 16.74 -9.90 15.59
C MET A 163 15.90 -9.97 16.87
N MET A 164 15.24 -11.10 17.15
CA MET A 164 14.50 -11.33 18.40
C MET A 164 15.36 -11.98 19.50
N GLU A 165 16.47 -12.60 19.14
CA GLU A 165 17.41 -13.24 20.07
C GLU A 165 18.45 -12.23 20.62
N TYR A 166 18.35 -10.97 20.24
CA TYR A 166 19.22 -9.86 20.62
C TYR A 166 18.60 -9.04 21.75
#